data_0b6a053d64ee86afe3d15f5898992154
#
_entry.id   0b6a053d64ee86afe3d15f5898992154
#
_cell.length_a   1.000
_cell.length_b   1.000
_cell.length_c   1.000
_cell.angle_alpha   90.00
_cell.angle_beta   90.00
_cell.angle_gamma   90.00
#
_symmetry.space_group_name_H-M   'P 1'
#
loop_
_entity.id
_entity.type
_entity.pdbx_description
1 polymer ?
#
loop_
_entity_poly.entity_id
_entity_poly.type
_entity_poly.pdbx_seq_one_letter_code
_entity_poly.pdbx_strand_id
1 'polypeptide(L)'
;ISRSDKSSFSFTKAQDLEAEIVKLVHDYAKRTFEVLKMSGYAQIEFMIDKEGELLVVEVNCQPYFGKDGSFALSWKEAGVSYSDLVDRIIKEALSRPAGLI
;
A
#
# COMPACT_ATOMS: atom_id res chain seq x y z
N ILE A 1 -11.05 -2.64 -2.71
CA ILE A 1 -11.54 -2.90 -2.70
C ILE A 1 -12.75 -3.04 -2.32
N SER A 2 -13.56 -3.13 -2.16
CA SER A 2 -14.57 -3.22 -1.78
C SER A 2 -15.69 -3.33 -2.04
N ARG A 3 -16.62 -3.45 -1.97
CA ARG A 3 -17.53 -3.52 -2.09
C ARG A 3 -18.64 -3.69 -1.81
N SER A 4 -19.18 -3.66 -1.41
CA SER A 4 -20.41 -4.06 -1.00
C SER A 4 -21.48 -3.26 -1.67
N ASP A 5 -21.65 -2.08 -1.36
CA ASP A 5 -22.60 -1.19 -2.04
C ASP A 5 -21.81 -0.27 -2.95
N LYS A 6 -21.90 -0.51 -4.22
CA LYS A 6 -21.10 0.23 -5.19
C LYS A 6 -21.35 1.73 -5.14
N SER A 7 -22.56 2.14 -4.82
CA SER A 7 -22.88 3.56 -4.78
C SER A 7 -22.18 4.27 -3.63
N SER A 8 -21.66 3.51 -2.66
CA SER A 8 -20.99 4.08 -1.49
C SER A 8 -19.48 4.16 -1.65
N PHE A 9 -18.95 3.63 -2.74
CA PHE A 9 -17.49 3.55 -2.89
C PHE A 9 -17.01 4.21 -4.16
N SER A 10 -15.84 4.80 -4.07
CA SER A 10 -15.12 5.29 -5.24
C SER A 10 -13.64 5.08 -5.00
N PHE A 11 -12.88 5.05 -6.08
CA PHE A 11 -11.44 4.92 -5.99
C PHE A 11 -10.80 6.24 -6.40
N THR A 12 -9.86 6.68 -5.57
CA THR A 12 -9.19 7.96 -5.79
C THR A 12 -7.69 7.71 -5.78
N LYS A 13 -7.00 8.29 -6.75
CA LYS A 13 -5.53 8.22 -6.77
C LYS A 13 -4.97 9.08 -5.67
N ALA A 14 -3.83 8.66 -5.12
CA ALA A 14 -3.21 9.39 -4.01
C ALA A 14 -2.94 10.85 -4.36
N GLN A 15 -2.49 11.12 -5.57
CA GLN A 15 -2.20 12.50 -5.97
C GLN A 15 -3.42 13.38 -6.11
N ASP A 16 -4.61 12.78 -6.13
CA ASP A 16 -5.86 13.54 -6.20
C ASP A 16 -6.45 13.82 -4.82
N LEU A 17 -5.79 13.36 -3.78
CA LEU A 17 -6.21 13.60 -2.41
C LEU A 17 -5.56 14.86 -1.86
N GLU A 18 -6.18 15.43 -0.84
CA GLU A 18 -5.57 16.56 -0.16
C GLU A 18 -4.27 16.14 0.50
N ALA A 19 -3.32 17.06 0.56
CA ALA A 19 -2.00 16.77 1.11
C ALA A 19 -2.05 16.22 2.53
N GLU A 20 -2.96 16.74 3.35
CA GLU A 20 -3.10 16.26 4.72
C GLU A 20 -3.56 14.81 4.79
N ILE A 21 -4.45 14.42 3.90
CA ILE A 21 -4.94 13.05 3.82
C ILE A 21 -3.82 12.12 3.37
N VAL A 22 -3.05 12.54 2.37
CA VAL A 22 -1.91 11.75 1.89
C VAL A 22 -0.91 11.53 3.01
N LYS A 23 -0.65 12.56 3.79
CA LYS A 23 0.29 12.46 4.92
C LYS A 23 -0.22 11.47 5.96
N LEU A 24 -1.52 11.51 6.27
CA LEU A 24 -2.12 10.56 7.20
C LEU A 24 -2.04 9.12 6.69
N VAL A 25 -2.29 8.93 5.39
CA VAL A 25 -2.20 7.61 4.79
C VAL A 25 -0.79 7.05 4.95
N HIS A 26 0.22 7.85 4.65
CA HIS A 26 1.61 7.42 4.80
C HIS A 26 1.95 7.11 6.25
N ASP A 27 1.49 7.93 7.16
CA ASP A 27 1.74 7.75 8.59
C ASP A 27 1.08 6.46 9.10
N TYR A 28 -0.18 6.26 8.75
CA TYR A 28 -0.92 5.07 9.15
C TYR A 28 -0.30 3.81 8.54
N ALA A 29 0.14 3.89 7.29
CA ALA A 29 0.77 2.75 6.63
C ALA A 29 2.05 2.36 7.35
N LYS A 30 2.89 3.32 7.69
CA LYS A 30 4.13 3.05 8.41
C LYS A 30 3.86 2.44 9.78
N ARG A 31 2.90 3.01 10.50
CA ARG A 31 2.56 2.51 11.83
C ARG A 31 1.99 1.11 11.78
N THR A 32 1.14 0.83 10.79
CA THR A 32 0.58 -0.51 10.61
C THR A 32 1.68 -1.51 10.34
N PHE A 33 2.61 -1.15 9.47
CA PHE A 33 3.73 -2.00 9.12
C PHE A 33 4.57 -2.33 10.35
N GLU A 34 4.84 -1.32 11.18
CA GLU A 34 5.64 -1.48 12.38
C GLU A 34 4.93 -2.28 13.46
N VAL A 35 3.67 -1.97 13.71
CA VAL A 35 2.89 -2.63 14.76
C VAL A 35 2.73 -4.12 14.46
N LEU A 36 2.52 -4.46 13.20
CA LEU A 36 2.38 -5.85 12.78
C LEU A 36 3.73 -6.54 12.59
N LYS A 37 4.82 -5.83 12.81
CA LYS A 37 6.18 -6.36 12.70
C LYS A 37 6.43 -6.97 11.32
N MET A 38 5.96 -6.28 10.29
CA MET A 38 6.12 -6.73 8.92
C MET A 38 7.52 -6.42 8.41
N SER A 39 7.93 -7.13 7.38
CA SER A 39 9.19 -6.85 6.70
C SER A 39 8.97 -7.04 5.21
N GLY A 40 9.86 -6.48 4.40
CA GLY A 40 9.77 -6.58 2.96
C GLY A 40 8.82 -5.56 2.40
N TYR A 41 7.66 -6.00 1.98
CA TYR A 41 6.68 -5.13 1.35
C TYR A 41 5.27 -5.58 1.71
N ALA A 42 4.34 -4.66 1.53
CA ALA A 42 2.94 -4.95 1.79
C ALA A 42 2.07 -3.98 1.02
N GLN A 43 0.82 -4.35 0.82
CA GLN A 43 -0.18 -3.45 0.28
C GLN A 43 -1.20 -3.22 1.38
N ILE A 44 -1.44 -1.96 1.70
CA ILE A 44 -2.38 -1.59 2.75
C ILE A 44 -3.46 -0.75 2.11
N GLU A 45 -4.71 -1.17 2.31
CA GLU A 45 -5.85 -0.49 1.72
C GLU A 45 -6.57 0.34 2.76
N PHE A 46 -6.97 1.52 2.36
CA PHE A 46 -7.61 2.49 3.23
C PHE A 46 -8.96 2.88 2.67
N MET A 47 -9.79 3.36 3.56
CA MET A 47 -11.09 3.90 3.20
C MET A 47 -11.31 5.17 4.02
N ILE A 48 -11.96 6.14 3.42
CA ILE A 48 -12.39 7.34 4.14
C ILE A 48 -13.90 7.22 4.30
N ASP A 49 -14.37 7.27 5.54
CA ASP A 49 -15.80 7.11 5.79
C ASP A 49 -16.57 8.42 5.62
N LYS A 50 -17.86 8.39 5.91
CA LYS A 50 -18.71 9.55 5.69
C LYS A 50 -18.32 10.73 6.56
N GLU A 51 -17.73 10.47 7.72
CA GLU A 51 -17.28 11.52 8.63
C GLU A 51 -15.90 12.02 8.30
N GLY A 52 -15.28 11.50 7.26
CA GLY A 52 -13.93 11.89 6.89
C GLY A 52 -12.84 11.15 7.64
N GLU A 53 -13.20 10.11 8.38
CA GLU A 53 -12.23 9.31 9.11
C GLU A 53 -11.48 8.35 8.19
N LEU A 54 -10.19 8.25 8.37
CA LEU A 54 -9.35 7.34 7.61
C LEU A 54 -9.29 6.00 8.34
N LEU A 55 -9.63 4.94 7.62
CA LEU A 55 -9.68 3.59 8.19
C LEU A 55 -8.77 2.67 7.40
N VAL A 56 -8.05 1.79 8.12
CA VAL A 56 -7.31 0.71 7.49
C VAL A 56 -8.29 -0.43 7.27
N VAL A 57 -8.47 -0.83 6.03
CA VAL A 57 -9.48 -1.83 5.66
C VAL A 57 -8.84 -3.20 5.50
N GLU A 58 -7.67 -3.25 4.90
CA GLU A 58 -7.03 -4.52 4.61
C GLU A 58 -5.52 -4.36 4.58
N VAL A 59 -4.83 -5.37 5.09
CA VAL A 59 -3.37 -5.45 5.02
C VAL A 59 -3.03 -6.74 4.30
N ASN A 60 -2.33 -6.63 3.18
CA ASN A 60 -1.97 -7.78 2.37
C ASN A 60 -0.45 -7.86 2.26
N CYS A 61 0.14 -8.89 2.85
CA CYS A 61 1.59 -9.08 2.83
C CYS A 61 2.06 -9.88 1.62
N GLN A 62 1.14 -10.35 0.79
CA GLN A 62 1.47 -11.04 -0.46
C GLN A 62 0.56 -10.54 -1.58
N PRO A 63 0.66 -9.26 -1.93
CA PRO A 63 -0.21 -8.72 -2.99
C PRO A 63 0.15 -9.33 -4.33
N TYR A 64 -0.85 -9.37 -5.22
CA TYR A 64 -0.58 -9.79 -6.59
C TYR A 64 0.51 -8.91 -7.17
N PHE A 65 1.55 -9.54 -7.71
CA PHE A 65 2.77 -8.86 -8.10
C PHE A 65 2.89 -8.63 -9.61
N GLY A 66 1.86 -8.91 -10.37
CA GLY A 66 1.90 -8.70 -11.82
C GLY A 66 1.96 -7.24 -12.19
N LYS A 67 2.50 -6.98 -13.39
CA LYS A 67 2.66 -5.60 -13.88
C LYS A 67 1.35 -4.82 -13.92
N ASP A 68 0.25 -5.51 -14.14
CA ASP A 68 -1.07 -4.91 -14.29
C ASP A 68 -1.83 -4.83 -12.97
N GLY A 69 -1.25 -5.30 -11.90
CA GLY A 69 -1.91 -5.29 -10.60
C GLY A 69 -1.80 -3.94 -9.90
N SER A 70 -2.65 -3.74 -8.92
CA SER A 70 -2.71 -2.47 -8.20
C SER A 70 -1.41 -2.16 -7.44
N PHE A 71 -0.73 -3.20 -6.96
CA PHE A 71 0.53 -2.99 -6.25
C PHE A 71 1.58 -2.37 -7.17
N ALA A 72 1.83 -2.99 -8.33
CA ALA A 72 2.81 -2.48 -9.28
C ALA A 72 2.40 -1.12 -9.83
N LEU A 73 1.12 -0.92 -10.08
CA LEU A 73 0.63 0.35 -10.61
C LEU A 73 0.79 1.48 -9.60
N SER A 74 0.61 1.19 -8.31
CA SER A 74 0.83 2.21 -7.27
C SER A 74 2.28 2.67 -7.25
N TRP A 75 3.22 1.75 -7.39
CA TRP A 75 4.64 2.10 -7.45
C TRP A 75 4.96 2.90 -8.69
N LYS A 76 4.34 2.53 -9.81
CA LYS A 76 4.53 3.28 -11.06
C LYS A 76 4.04 4.71 -10.92
N GLU A 77 2.92 4.90 -10.26
CA GLU A 77 2.38 6.24 -9.98
C GLU A 77 3.35 7.06 -9.14
N ALA A 78 4.09 6.39 -8.26
CA ALA A 78 5.09 7.05 -7.43
C ALA A 78 6.44 7.22 -8.14
N GLY A 79 6.52 6.85 -9.41
CA GLY A 79 7.73 7.04 -10.19
C GLY A 79 8.70 5.86 -10.21
N VAL A 80 8.26 4.70 -9.74
CA VAL A 80 9.10 3.51 -9.69
C VAL A 80 8.62 2.52 -10.74
N SER A 81 9.49 2.20 -11.71
CA SER A 81 9.15 1.25 -12.75
C SER A 81 9.03 -0.16 -12.18
N TYR A 82 8.41 -1.05 -12.95
CA TYR A 82 8.26 -2.43 -12.53
C TYR A 82 9.63 -3.09 -12.30
N SER A 83 10.57 -2.85 -13.19
CA SER A 83 11.93 -3.39 -13.05
C SER A 83 12.58 -2.93 -11.76
N ASP A 84 12.45 -1.64 -11.46
CA ASP A 84 13.03 -1.07 -10.25
C ASP A 84 12.34 -1.61 -9.01
N LEU A 85 11.04 -1.83 -9.08
CA LEU A 85 10.30 -2.41 -7.97
C LEU A 85 10.79 -3.82 -7.66
N VAL A 86 10.95 -4.65 -8.69
CA VAL A 86 11.46 -6.01 -8.52
C VAL A 86 12.86 -5.97 -7.90
N ASP A 87 13.70 -5.08 -8.40
CA ASP A 87 15.07 -4.93 -7.92
C ASP A 87 15.10 -4.54 -6.43
N ARG A 88 14.25 -3.60 -6.04
CA ARG A 88 14.15 -3.16 -4.64
C ARG A 88 13.73 -4.30 -3.73
N ILE A 89 12.76 -5.10 -4.17
CA ILE A 89 12.27 -6.21 -3.35
C ILE A 89 13.36 -7.26 -3.16
N ILE A 90 14.10 -7.58 -4.22
CA ILE A 90 15.19 -8.53 -4.13
C ILE A 90 16.28 -8.01 -3.20
N LYS A 91 16.67 -6.75 -3.35
CA LYS A 91 17.72 -6.17 -2.51
C LYS A 91 17.31 -6.13 -1.05
N GLU A 92 16.04 -5.81 -0.78
CA GLU A 92 15.55 -5.79 0.59
C GLU A 92 15.63 -7.18 1.21
N ALA A 93 15.20 -8.20 0.46
CA ALA A 93 15.24 -9.58 0.94
C ALA A 93 16.68 -10.02 1.23
N LEU A 94 17.62 -9.64 0.37
CA LEU A 94 19.03 -10.01 0.55
C LEU A 94 19.67 -9.29 1.73
N SER A 95 19.14 -8.14 2.12
CA SER A 95 19.71 -7.36 3.23
C SER A 95 19.24 -7.86 4.59
N ARG A 96 18.22 -8.71 4.63
CA ARG A 96 17.72 -9.22 5.90
C ARG A 96 18.63 -10.32 6.45
N PRO A 97 18.77 -10.42 7.79
CA PRO A 97 19.56 -11.49 8.38
C PRO A 97 19.01 -12.86 8.00
N ALA A 98 19.91 -13.81 7.84
CA ALA A 98 19.54 -15.20 7.55
C ALA A 98 18.64 -15.73 8.67
N GLY A 99 17.60 -16.49 8.30
CA GLY A 99 16.69 -17.07 9.26
C GLY A 99 15.49 -16.21 9.61
N LEU A 100 15.44 -14.98 9.12
CA LEU A 100 14.26 -14.14 9.27
C LEU A 100 13.31 -14.42 8.12
N ILE A 101 12.08 -14.68 8.46
CA ILE A 101 11.09 -15.02 7.44
C ILE A 101 9.94 -14.04 7.47
#